data_31c2f8b5f2186ce945378c69d0ed1fd2
#
_entry.id   31c2f8b5f2186ce945378c69d0ed1fd2
#
_cell.length_a   1.000
_cell.length_b   1.000
_cell.length_c   1.000
_cell.angle_alpha   90.00
_cell.angle_beta   90.00
_cell.angle_gamma   90.00
#
_symmetry.space_group_name_H-M   'P 1'
#
loop_
_entity.id
_entity.type
_entity.pdbx_description
1 polymer ?
#
loop_
_entity_poly.entity_id
_entity_poly.type
_entity_poly.pdbx_seq_one_letter_code
_entity_poly.pdbx_strand_id
1 'polypeptide(L)'
;MRFLKILNLFFFTCLVIISCSKDPETIVETVTVTETVTVTDTVTETVTVEADPYADSTLEGKISSDKALSADKVWLLKGRVIVESGATLTIPAGTVIKAEPGSGADASTLIIARGGKIDAKGTAAKPIIMTSKSDNIKADGTYPTSGKSLTVDARWLWGGLLVLGKAPSSFKGDVTELQIEGIPVTEAAGLYGGSDAADDSGVMQYMSIRHGGAEIGEGNEINGLTLGGVGNKTVIDHIEVVANVDDGIEFFGGTVNASNLMVYGQGDDALDIDQAYSGTVDNAMVVLTAASDHGMEIDGPEGSLAGSFTVKNVTIKGASKSGAALGVNGEIADFRKAATGSLSNIYAFDFVASKDVELDADADSASYTAGTLTFANWDIQYAGTATTLDKTFVDKSTVGSTFSADASTFAEIVTAKKADAGATDSEYEWTYWFANK
;
A
#
# COMPACT_ATOMS: atom_id res chain seq x y z
N MET A 1 -33.80 -52.10 10.53
CA MET A 1 -32.88 -51.14 9.92
C MET A 1 -31.48 -51.65 10.06
N ARG A 2 -30.90 -52.16 8.99
CA ARG A 2 -29.50 -52.62 8.96
C ARG A 2 -28.82 -51.81 7.87
N PHE A 3 -27.84 -50.98 8.24
CA PHE A 3 -26.96 -50.31 7.28
C PHE A 3 -25.89 -51.31 6.81
N LEU A 4 -25.90 -51.58 5.53
CA LEU A 4 -24.86 -52.36 4.88
C LEU A 4 -23.83 -51.33 4.30
N LYS A 5 -22.60 -51.32 4.84
CA LYS A 5 -21.49 -50.57 4.26
C LYS A 5 -20.89 -51.44 3.15
N ILE A 6 -21.00 -50.99 1.90
CA ILE A 6 -20.27 -51.59 0.78
C ILE A 6 -19.13 -50.65 0.43
N LEU A 7 -17.91 -51.15 0.52
CA LEU A 7 -16.68 -50.49 0.07
C LEU A 7 -16.44 -50.91 -1.39
N ASN A 8 -16.65 -50.00 -2.33
CA ASN A 8 -16.33 -50.24 -3.74
C ASN A 8 -15.07 -49.51 -4.13
N LEU A 9 -14.18 -50.28 -4.79
CA LEU A 9 -12.95 -49.84 -5.40
C LEU A 9 -13.27 -49.38 -6.83
N PHE A 10 -13.01 -48.09 -7.13
CA PHE A 10 -13.31 -47.50 -8.43
C PHE A 10 -12.12 -47.59 -9.38
N PHE A 11 -12.36 -47.98 -10.63
CA PHE A 11 -11.43 -47.75 -11.76
C PHE A 11 -11.98 -46.58 -12.58
N PHE A 12 -11.17 -45.52 -12.71
CA PHE A 12 -11.48 -44.37 -13.56
C PHE A 12 -10.94 -44.59 -14.98
N THR A 13 -11.81 -44.47 -15.99
CA THR A 13 -11.35 -44.29 -17.38
C THR A 13 -11.82 -42.89 -17.80
N CYS A 14 -10.87 -41.98 -18.01
CA CYS A 14 -11.15 -40.63 -18.46
C CYS A 14 -11.07 -40.59 -19.99
N LEU A 15 -12.16 -40.23 -20.67
CA LEU A 15 -12.17 -39.94 -22.11
C LEU A 15 -12.32 -38.42 -22.27
N VAL A 16 -11.25 -37.77 -22.70
CA VAL A 16 -11.24 -36.31 -22.97
C VAL A 16 -11.69 -36.10 -24.42
N ILE A 17 -12.80 -35.39 -24.61
CA ILE A 17 -13.24 -34.91 -25.91
C ILE A 17 -13.04 -33.40 -25.93
N ILE A 18 -12.06 -32.92 -26.70
CA ILE A 18 -11.80 -31.50 -26.89
C ILE A 18 -12.69 -31.00 -28.05
N SER A 19 -13.65 -30.12 -27.71
CA SER A 19 -14.45 -29.40 -28.70
C SER A 19 -13.94 -27.95 -28.76
N CYS A 20 -13.31 -27.57 -29.87
CA CYS A 20 -12.94 -26.17 -30.12
C CYS A 20 -14.15 -25.41 -30.65
N SER A 21 -14.73 -24.50 -29.85
CA SER A 21 -15.61 -23.45 -30.35
C SER A 21 -14.78 -22.19 -30.66
N LYS A 22 -15.20 -21.43 -31.66
CA LYS A 22 -14.47 -20.30 -32.25
C LYS A 22 -14.67 -18.98 -31.48
N ASP A 23 -15.03 -19.03 -30.21
CA ASP A 23 -15.20 -17.80 -29.37
C ASP A 23 -14.12 -17.76 -28.32
N PRO A 24 -13.31 -16.69 -28.23
CA PRO A 24 -12.12 -16.64 -27.39
C PRO A 24 -12.38 -16.43 -25.89
N GLU A 25 -13.61 -16.38 -25.42
CA GLU A 25 -13.92 -16.03 -24.04
C GLU A 25 -14.29 -17.19 -23.11
N THR A 26 -14.42 -18.44 -23.61
CA THR A 26 -14.74 -19.56 -22.72
C THR A 26 -14.18 -20.87 -23.27
N ILE A 27 -13.11 -21.37 -22.69
CA ILE A 27 -12.69 -22.76 -22.92
C ILE A 27 -13.50 -23.62 -21.95
N VAL A 28 -14.52 -24.29 -22.45
CA VAL A 28 -15.28 -25.28 -21.67
C VAL A 28 -14.66 -26.65 -21.94
N GLU A 29 -13.92 -27.15 -20.96
CA GLU A 29 -13.45 -28.52 -20.97
C GLU A 29 -14.57 -29.42 -20.41
N THR A 30 -15.21 -30.21 -21.28
CA THR A 30 -16.29 -31.13 -20.84
C THR A 30 -15.67 -32.47 -20.51
N VAL A 31 -15.59 -32.81 -19.25
CA VAL A 31 -15.18 -34.15 -18.79
C VAL A 31 -16.45 -34.97 -18.55
N THR A 32 -16.64 -35.99 -19.36
CA THR A 32 -17.75 -36.94 -19.17
C THR A 32 -17.27 -38.11 -18.30
N VAL A 33 -17.78 -38.17 -17.06
CA VAL A 33 -17.54 -39.31 -16.17
C VAL A 33 -18.72 -40.26 -16.29
N THR A 34 -18.46 -41.47 -16.79
CA THR A 34 -19.48 -42.51 -16.86
C THR A 34 -19.31 -43.47 -15.70
N GLU A 35 -20.23 -43.43 -14.75
CA GLU A 35 -20.32 -44.42 -13.67
C GLU A 35 -21.25 -45.55 -14.11
N THR A 36 -20.78 -46.78 -14.11
CA THR A 36 -21.63 -47.95 -14.39
C THR A 36 -22.03 -48.57 -13.07
N VAL A 37 -23.24 -48.25 -12.61
CA VAL A 37 -23.86 -48.94 -11.47
C VAL A 37 -24.54 -50.20 -12.00
N THR A 38 -24.20 -51.35 -11.44
CA THR A 38 -24.67 -52.67 -11.84
C THR A 38 -26.12 -52.88 -11.36
N VAL A 39 -27.08 -52.10 -11.85
CA VAL A 39 -28.53 -52.42 -11.96
C VAL A 39 -29.19 -51.34 -12.84
N THR A 40 -29.32 -51.63 -14.12
CA THR A 40 -30.31 -51.13 -15.09
C THR A 40 -30.40 -49.65 -15.45
N ASP A 41 -29.65 -48.72 -14.90
CA ASP A 41 -29.70 -47.34 -15.34
C ASP A 41 -28.28 -46.74 -15.47
N THR A 42 -27.93 -46.31 -16.68
CA THR A 42 -26.73 -45.52 -16.92
C THR A 42 -27.06 -44.05 -16.66
N VAL A 43 -26.59 -43.52 -15.55
CA VAL A 43 -26.68 -42.06 -15.27
C VAL A 43 -25.43 -41.44 -15.88
N THR A 44 -25.59 -40.64 -16.91
CA THR A 44 -24.52 -39.80 -17.45
C THR A 44 -24.64 -38.44 -16.82
N GLU A 45 -23.77 -38.15 -15.84
CA GLU A 45 -23.63 -36.82 -15.27
C GLU A 45 -22.55 -36.07 -16.06
N THR A 46 -22.94 -34.96 -16.70
CA THR A 46 -22.00 -34.08 -17.37
C THR A 46 -21.51 -33.06 -16.38
N VAL A 47 -20.31 -33.24 -15.86
CA VAL A 47 -19.65 -32.24 -15.01
C VAL A 47 -18.91 -31.28 -15.95
N THR A 48 -19.43 -30.07 -16.05
CA THR A 48 -18.71 -28.96 -16.73
C THR A 48 -17.71 -28.39 -15.74
N VAL A 49 -16.44 -28.61 -15.98
CA VAL A 49 -15.36 -27.96 -15.23
C VAL A 49 -15.05 -26.67 -15.98
N GLU A 50 -15.33 -25.54 -15.38
CA GLU A 50 -14.85 -24.26 -15.92
C GLU A 50 -13.32 -24.25 -15.89
N ALA A 51 -12.71 -23.91 -17.02
CA ALA A 51 -11.26 -23.77 -17.08
C ALA A 51 -10.82 -22.67 -16.10
N ASP A 52 -9.74 -22.92 -15.38
CA ASP A 52 -9.15 -21.90 -14.51
C ASP A 52 -8.72 -20.69 -15.36
N PRO A 53 -9.34 -19.51 -15.18
CA PRO A 53 -9.01 -18.33 -15.98
C PRO A 53 -7.58 -17.82 -15.72
N TYR A 54 -6.89 -18.35 -14.72
CA TYR A 54 -5.53 -17.98 -14.34
C TYR A 54 -4.49 -19.08 -14.60
N ALA A 55 -4.83 -20.18 -15.28
CA ALA A 55 -3.94 -21.32 -15.50
C ALA A 55 -2.54 -20.92 -16.02
N ASP A 56 -2.48 -19.94 -16.94
CA ASP A 56 -1.23 -19.43 -17.54
C ASP A 56 -0.82 -18.04 -17.03
N SER A 57 -1.41 -17.56 -15.95
CA SER A 57 -1.18 -16.19 -15.43
C SER A 57 -1.14 -16.14 -13.91
N THR A 58 -0.67 -17.20 -13.26
CA THR A 58 -0.49 -17.23 -11.80
C THR A 58 0.95 -16.89 -11.43
N LEU A 59 1.09 -16.00 -10.44
CA LEU A 59 2.33 -15.73 -9.71
C LEU A 59 2.24 -16.44 -8.37
N GLU A 60 3.14 -17.39 -8.12
CA GLU A 60 3.19 -18.18 -6.89
C GLU A 60 4.64 -18.49 -6.53
N GLY A 61 4.98 -18.47 -5.25
CA GLY A 61 6.30 -18.85 -4.73
C GLY A 61 7.43 -17.88 -5.12
N LYS A 62 8.62 -18.42 -5.44
CA LYS A 62 9.84 -17.64 -5.66
C LYS A 62 10.10 -17.40 -7.15
N ILE A 63 10.42 -16.15 -7.47
CA ILE A 63 10.88 -15.71 -8.80
C ILE A 63 12.39 -15.54 -8.71
N SER A 64 13.15 -16.55 -9.13
CA SER A 64 14.62 -16.61 -9.04
C SER A 64 15.34 -16.27 -10.34
N SER A 65 14.60 -15.90 -11.37
CA SER A 65 15.13 -15.39 -12.65
C SER A 65 14.17 -14.35 -13.22
N ASP A 66 14.63 -13.55 -14.16
CA ASP A 66 13.83 -12.50 -14.78
C ASP A 66 12.50 -13.04 -15.30
N LYS A 67 11.41 -12.36 -14.94
CA LYS A 67 10.05 -12.69 -15.35
C LYS A 67 9.35 -11.44 -15.86
N ALA A 68 8.83 -11.50 -17.07
CA ALA A 68 8.00 -10.46 -17.64
C ALA A 68 6.53 -10.87 -17.64
N LEU A 69 5.66 -9.98 -17.17
CA LEU A 69 4.22 -10.11 -17.29
C LEU A 69 3.74 -9.58 -18.64
N SER A 70 2.46 -9.79 -18.94
CA SER A 70 1.79 -9.17 -20.08
C SER A 70 0.52 -8.45 -19.63
N ALA A 71 0.14 -7.39 -20.34
CA ALA A 71 -1.04 -6.59 -20.00
C ALA A 71 -2.34 -7.10 -20.66
N ASP A 72 -2.26 -8.15 -21.47
CA ASP A 72 -3.39 -8.72 -22.21
C ASP A 72 -4.26 -9.68 -21.39
N LYS A 73 -3.83 -9.99 -20.17
CA LYS A 73 -4.54 -10.87 -19.24
C LYS A 73 -4.40 -10.40 -17.80
N VAL A 74 -5.33 -10.84 -16.96
CA VAL A 74 -5.24 -10.63 -15.51
C VAL A 74 -4.28 -11.66 -14.92
N TRP A 75 -3.38 -11.21 -14.06
CA TRP A 75 -2.48 -12.07 -13.29
C TRP A 75 -3.06 -12.34 -11.90
N LEU A 76 -2.96 -13.57 -11.44
CA LEU A 76 -3.30 -13.97 -10.08
C LEU A 76 -2.04 -14.00 -9.22
N LEU A 77 -2.02 -13.23 -8.14
CA LEU A 77 -1.00 -13.29 -7.10
C LEU A 77 -1.51 -14.24 -6.01
N LYS A 78 -0.79 -15.34 -5.76
CA LYS A 78 -1.21 -16.36 -4.81
C LYS A 78 -0.15 -16.63 -3.75
N GLY A 79 -0.52 -16.41 -2.50
CA GLY A 79 0.38 -16.52 -1.36
C GLY A 79 1.55 -15.53 -1.42
N ARG A 80 2.63 -15.80 -0.73
CA ARG A 80 3.82 -14.96 -0.77
C ARG A 80 4.62 -15.18 -2.04
N VAL A 81 4.61 -14.18 -2.93
CA VAL A 81 5.43 -14.17 -4.15
C VAL A 81 6.66 -13.33 -3.90
N ILE A 82 7.84 -13.93 -4.06
CA ILE A 82 9.13 -13.32 -3.70
C ILE A 82 9.99 -13.19 -4.95
N VAL A 83 10.34 -11.96 -5.32
CA VAL A 83 11.37 -11.69 -6.32
C VAL A 83 12.72 -11.75 -5.63
N GLU A 84 13.48 -12.81 -5.90
CA GLU A 84 14.75 -13.07 -5.23
C GLU A 84 15.89 -12.18 -5.77
N SER A 85 16.97 -12.09 -5.00
CA SER A 85 18.19 -11.37 -5.40
C SER A 85 18.68 -11.80 -6.78
N GLY A 86 18.91 -10.84 -7.66
CA GLY A 86 19.38 -11.07 -9.03
C GLY A 86 18.27 -11.28 -10.06
N ALA A 87 17.01 -11.41 -9.63
CA ALA A 87 15.85 -11.50 -10.53
C ALA A 87 15.15 -10.14 -10.68
N THR A 88 14.54 -9.92 -11.85
CA THR A 88 13.69 -8.75 -12.12
C THR A 88 12.28 -9.19 -12.51
N LEU A 89 11.27 -8.64 -11.83
CA LEU A 89 9.88 -8.75 -12.24
C LEU A 89 9.50 -7.54 -13.09
N THR A 90 9.25 -7.75 -14.38
CA THR A 90 8.84 -6.69 -15.30
C THR A 90 7.31 -6.68 -15.45
N ILE A 91 6.71 -5.52 -15.17
CA ILE A 91 5.25 -5.31 -15.20
C ILE A 91 4.94 -4.17 -16.17
N PRO A 92 4.44 -4.46 -17.38
CA PRO A 92 4.16 -3.41 -18.38
C PRO A 92 2.91 -2.59 -18.04
N ALA A 93 2.81 -1.41 -18.65
CA ALA A 93 1.67 -0.51 -18.49
C ALA A 93 0.33 -1.18 -18.80
N GLY A 94 -0.65 -0.96 -17.93
CA GLY A 94 -2.00 -1.51 -18.04
C GLY A 94 -2.15 -2.95 -17.51
N THR A 95 -1.11 -3.51 -16.91
CA THR A 95 -1.21 -4.83 -16.26
C THR A 95 -2.14 -4.77 -15.04
N VAL A 96 -3.02 -5.76 -14.93
CA VAL A 96 -3.87 -5.99 -13.76
C VAL A 96 -3.39 -7.24 -13.04
N ILE A 97 -3.08 -7.09 -11.75
CA ILE A 97 -2.69 -8.18 -10.86
C ILE A 97 -3.75 -8.27 -9.76
N LYS A 98 -4.38 -9.42 -9.63
CA LYS A 98 -5.37 -9.68 -8.59
C LYS A 98 -4.80 -10.66 -7.57
N ALA A 99 -4.76 -10.24 -6.33
CA ALA A 99 -4.29 -11.09 -5.25
C ALA A 99 -5.41 -12.00 -4.73
N GLU A 100 -5.09 -13.25 -4.47
CA GLU A 100 -6.01 -14.17 -3.83
C GLU A 100 -6.24 -13.71 -2.37
N PRO A 101 -7.50 -13.60 -1.93
CA PRO A 101 -7.80 -13.23 -0.56
C PRO A 101 -7.24 -14.25 0.43
N GLY A 102 -6.76 -13.76 1.58
CA GLY A 102 -6.21 -14.60 2.64
C GLY A 102 -5.66 -13.75 3.77
N SER A 103 -5.43 -14.37 4.92
CA SER A 103 -4.83 -13.76 6.10
C SER A 103 -3.81 -14.71 6.73
N GLY A 104 -2.97 -14.24 7.62
CA GLY A 104 -1.93 -15.04 8.26
C GLY A 104 -0.94 -15.60 7.24
N ALA A 105 -0.67 -16.88 7.32
CA ALA A 105 0.25 -17.57 6.42
C ALA A 105 -0.23 -17.61 4.96
N ASP A 106 -1.54 -17.47 4.74
CA ASP A 106 -2.21 -17.54 3.44
C ASP A 106 -2.40 -16.15 2.80
N ALA A 107 -1.99 -15.07 3.45
CA ALA A 107 -2.06 -13.72 2.89
C ALA A 107 -1.21 -13.62 1.62
N SER A 108 -1.84 -13.22 0.52
CA SER A 108 -1.12 -12.98 -0.73
C SER A 108 -0.36 -11.66 -0.63
N THR A 109 0.95 -11.68 -0.95
CA THR A 109 1.84 -10.52 -0.83
C THR A 109 2.90 -10.59 -1.91
N LEU A 110 3.24 -9.47 -2.54
CA LEU A 110 4.39 -9.37 -3.44
C LEU A 110 5.59 -8.77 -2.68
N ILE A 111 6.69 -9.50 -2.62
CA ILE A 111 7.91 -9.10 -1.93
C ILE A 111 9.04 -8.97 -2.95
N ILE A 112 9.62 -7.79 -3.06
CA ILE A 112 10.87 -7.56 -3.76
C ILE A 112 11.97 -7.66 -2.69
N ALA A 113 12.62 -8.80 -2.61
CA ALA A 113 13.66 -9.05 -1.61
C ALA A 113 14.93 -8.23 -1.92
N ARG A 114 15.79 -8.06 -0.94
CA ARG A 114 17.09 -7.35 -1.11
C ARG A 114 17.88 -7.87 -2.30
N GLY A 115 18.14 -6.98 -3.28
CA GLY A 115 18.82 -7.31 -4.53
C GLY A 115 17.97 -7.93 -5.61
N GLY A 116 16.68 -8.20 -5.36
CA GLY A 116 15.65 -8.38 -6.37
C GLY A 116 15.22 -7.03 -6.93
N LYS A 117 14.57 -7.01 -8.10
CA LYS A 117 14.12 -5.78 -8.73
C LYS A 117 12.68 -5.88 -9.24
N ILE A 118 12.00 -4.75 -9.21
CA ILE A 118 10.74 -4.53 -9.91
C ILE A 118 10.96 -3.51 -11.04
N ASP A 119 10.50 -3.82 -12.25
CA ASP A 119 10.45 -2.87 -13.37
C ASP A 119 8.99 -2.68 -13.79
N ALA A 120 8.28 -1.85 -13.03
CA ALA A 120 6.85 -1.59 -13.17
C ALA A 120 6.63 -0.17 -13.70
N LYS A 121 6.43 -0.07 -15.01
CA LYS A 121 6.28 1.21 -15.70
C LYS A 121 4.90 1.34 -16.31
N GLY A 122 3.95 1.78 -15.47
CA GLY A 122 2.65 2.23 -15.92
C GLY A 122 2.69 3.59 -16.62
N THR A 123 1.54 4.09 -17.00
CA THR A 123 1.34 5.46 -17.50
C THR A 123 0.01 5.99 -16.97
N ALA A 124 -0.21 7.30 -17.00
CA ALA A 124 -1.49 7.89 -16.60
C ALA A 124 -2.69 7.29 -17.36
N ALA A 125 -2.52 6.99 -18.66
CA ALA A 125 -3.56 6.38 -19.48
C ALA A 125 -3.69 4.85 -19.31
N LYS A 126 -2.66 4.18 -18.78
CA LYS A 126 -2.59 2.74 -18.57
C LYS A 126 -1.83 2.43 -17.27
N PRO A 127 -2.42 2.75 -16.11
CA PRO A 127 -1.77 2.43 -14.84
C PRO A 127 -1.69 0.92 -14.64
N ILE A 128 -0.73 0.50 -13.83
CA ILE A 128 -0.66 -0.86 -13.32
C ILE A 128 -1.58 -0.93 -12.10
N ILE A 129 -2.44 -1.94 -12.02
CA ILE A 129 -3.40 -2.06 -10.93
C ILE A 129 -3.13 -3.37 -10.18
N MET A 130 -2.85 -3.26 -8.88
CA MET A 130 -2.79 -4.38 -7.95
C MET A 130 -4.01 -4.30 -7.02
N THR A 131 -4.81 -5.35 -6.99
CA THR A 131 -6.07 -5.36 -6.23
C THR A 131 -6.42 -6.78 -5.78
N SER A 132 -7.52 -6.94 -5.06
CA SER A 132 -8.02 -8.26 -4.68
C SER A 132 -8.67 -9.00 -5.86
N LYS A 133 -8.63 -10.34 -5.84
CA LYS A 133 -9.40 -11.22 -6.74
C LYS A 133 -10.92 -10.95 -6.64
N SER A 134 -11.37 -10.39 -5.53
CA SER A 134 -12.78 -9.99 -5.35
C SER A 134 -13.17 -8.74 -6.14
N ASP A 135 -12.21 -7.98 -6.64
CA ASP A 135 -12.47 -6.86 -7.54
C ASP A 135 -12.84 -7.37 -8.95
N ASN A 136 -13.83 -6.75 -9.59
CA ASN A 136 -14.32 -7.19 -10.90
C ASN A 136 -13.64 -6.51 -12.10
N ILE A 137 -12.54 -5.78 -11.89
CA ILE A 137 -11.75 -5.15 -12.95
C ILE A 137 -11.23 -6.18 -13.97
N LYS A 138 -11.21 -5.83 -15.25
CA LYS A 138 -10.71 -6.66 -16.35
C LYS A 138 -9.25 -6.35 -16.70
N ALA A 139 -8.66 -7.16 -17.59
CA ALA A 139 -7.29 -6.98 -18.06
C ALA A 139 -7.03 -5.62 -18.76
N ASP A 140 -8.05 -5.02 -19.34
CA ASP A 140 -7.97 -3.69 -19.97
C ASP A 140 -8.13 -2.53 -18.97
N GLY A 141 -8.23 -2.82 -17.67
CA GLY A 141 -8.45 -1.83 -16.62
C GLY A 141 -9.89 -1.34 -16.50
N THR A 142 -10.81 -1.88 -17.30
CA THR A 142 -12.22 -1.49 -17.23
C THR A 142 -13.02 -2.35 -16.24
N TYR A 143 -14.17 -1.81 -15.81
CA TYR A 143 -15.12 -2.56 -14.99
C TYR A 143 -16.29 -3.05 -15.85
N PRO A 144 -16.87 -4.22 -15.54
CA PRO A 144 -18.09 -4.65 -16.18
C PRO A 144 -19.21 -3.62 -16.00
N THR A 145 -20.08 -3.51 -17.00
CA THR A 145 -21.26 -2.60 -16.95
C THR A 145 -22.26 -2.99 -15.85
N SER A 146 -22.22 -4.23 -15.41
CA SER A 146 -23.01 -4.75 -14.28
C SER A 146 -22.07 -5.28 -13.21
N GLY A 147 -22.14 -4.73 -12.02
CA GLY A 147 -21.32 -5.07 -10.89
C GLY A 147 -20.61 -3.85 -10.31
N LYS A 148 -20.35 -3.87 -9.03
CA LYS A 148 -19.64 -2.80 -8.35
C LYS A 148 -18.18 -3.19 -8.24
N SER A 149 -17.28 -2.27 -8.56
CA SER A 149 -15.93 -2.33 -8.05
C SER A 149 -15.96 -2.26 -6.51
N LEU A 150 -14.89 -2.68 -5.88
CA LEU A 150 -14.74 -2.52 -4.44
C LEU A 150 -14.71 -1.03 -4.08
N THR A 151 -15.33 -0.67 -2.96
CA THR A 151 -15.33 0.70 -2.45
C THR A 151 -14.14 0.92 -1.51
N VAL A 152 -13.89 2.16 -1.12
CA VAL A 152 -12.86 2.53 -0.14
C VAL A 152 -13.03 1.85 1.24
N ASP A 153 -14.21 1.29 1.54
CA ASP A 153 -14.44 0.57 2.78
C ASP A 153 -14.01 -0.91 2.71
N ALA A 154 -13.72 -1.41 1.51
CA ALA A 154 -13.23 -2.77 1.33
C ALA A 154 -11.72 -2.82 1.59
N ARG A 155 -11.34 -3.44 2.71
CA ARG A 155 -9.96 -3.61 3.21
C ARG A 155 -9.71 -5.08 3.56
N TRP A 156 -8.50 -5.43 3.97
CA TRP A 156 -8.15 -6.79 4.45
C TRP A 156 -8.25 -7.89 3.40
N LEU A 157 -8.24 -7.57 2.13
CA LEU A 157 -8.51 -8.57 1.11
C LEU A 157 -7.25 -9.31 0.62
N TRP A 158 -6.07 -8.74 0.85
CA TRP A 158 -4.76 -9.31 0.56
C TRP A 158 -3.70 -8.51 1.33
N GLY A 159 -2.42 -8.91 1.31
CA GLY A 159 -1.37 -8.16 1.97
C GLY A 159 -1.12 -6.81 1.32
N GLY A 160 -0.02 -6.68 0.62
CA GLY A 160 0.43 -5.45 0.00
C GLY A 160 1.67 -5.71 -0.86
N LEU A 161 2.38 -4.63 -1.20
CA LEU A 161 3.64 -4.66 -1.91
C LEU A 161 4.78 -4.25 -0.95
N LEU A 162 5.75 -5.15 -0.74
CA LEU A 162 6.95 -4.87 0.04
C LEU A 162 8.16 -4.77 -0.88
N VAL A 163 8.93 -3.71 -0.72
CA VAL A 163 10.21 -3.50 -1.40
C VAL A 163 11.30 -3.35 -0.36
N LEU A 164 12.24 -4.30 -0.36
CA LEU A 164 13.25 -4.43 0.68
C LEU A 164 14.64 -4.20 0.08
N GLY A 165 15.29 -3.13 0.50
CA GLY A 165 16.59 -2.67 0.00
C GLY A 165 17.72 -2.86 0.99
N LYS A 166 18.89 -2.34 0.61
CA LYS A 166 20.16 -2.42 1.36
C LYS A 166 20.64 -1.06 1.86
N ALA A 167 19.78 -0.03 1.82
CA ALA A 167 20.13 1.28 2.34
C ALA A 167 20.10 1.30 3.87
N PRO A 168 20.83 2.24 4.51
CA PRO A 168 20.88 2.36 5.96
C PRO A 168 19.49 2.66 6.55
N SER A 169 19.19 2.02 7.68
CA SER A 169 18.02 2.26 8.53
C SER A 169 18.45 2.23 9.99
N SER A 170 17.81 3.01 10.83
CA SER A 170 18.19 3.14 12.24
C SER A 170 17.45 2.10 13.08
N PHE A 171 18.13 1.04 13.41
CA PHE A 171 17.55 -0.08 14.16
C PHE A 171 17.93 -0.03 15.64
N LYS A 172 17.01 -0.43 16.48
CA LYS A 172 17.25 -0.62 17.91
C LYS A 172 18.42 -1.58 18.13
N GLY A 173 19.41 -1.14 18.92
CA GLY A 173 20.63 -1.90 19.20
C GLY A 173 21.66 -1.84 18.09
N ASP A 174 21.54 -0.91 17.15
CA ASP A 174 22.51 -0.60 16.09
C ASP A 174 22.91 -1.81 15.22
N VAL A 175 21.96 -2.73 15.01
CA VAL A 175 22.14 -3.80 14.04
C VAL A 175 22.09 -3.21 12.62
N THR A 176 22.67 -3.91 11.63
CA THR A 176 22.74 -3.41 10.26
C THR A 176 21.59 -3.86 9.36
N GLU A 177 20.86 -4.87 9.81
CA GLU A 177 19.70 -5.41 9.10
C GLU A 177 18.67 -5.94 10.08
N LEU A 178 17.41 -5.91 9.70
CA LEU A 178 16.29 -6.37 10.50
C LEU A 178 15.28 -7.13 9.63
N GLN A 179 14.47 -7.94 10.25
CA GLN A 179 13.32 -8.58 9.62
C GLN A 179 12.18 -7.55 9.53
N ILE A 180 11.62 -7.37 8.34
CA ILE A 180 10.44 -6.51 8.18
C ILE A 180 9.26 -7.13 8.93
N GLU A 181 8.42 -6.30 9.47
CA GLU A 181 7.19 -6.75 10.12
C GLU A 181 6.28 -7.55 9.18
N GLY A 182 5.38 -8.32 9.74
CA GLY A 182 4.47 -9.18 8.98
C GLY A 182 5.12 -10.36 8.26
N ILE A 183 6.45 -10.39 8.05
CA ILE A 183 7.15 -11.51 7.40
C ILE A 183 7.86 -12.36 8.46
N PRO A 184 7.58 -13.67 8.55
CA PRO A 184 8.20 -14.53 9.56
C PRO A 184 9.73 -14.50 9.50
N VAL A 185 10.38 -14.50 10.65
CA VAL A 185 11.86 -14.52 10.77
C VAL A 185 12.54 -15.73 10.11
N THR A 186 11.78 -16.77 9.78
CA THR A 186 12.26 -17.92 9.02
C THR A 186 12.32 -17.68 7.52
N GLU A 187 11.69 -16.61 7.00
CA GLU A 187 11.76 -16.23 5.60
C GLU A 187 12.83 -15.15 5.41
N ALA A 188 14.01 -15.58 4.97
CA ALA A 188 15.15 -14.67 4.77
C ALA A 188 14.91 -13.54 3.76
N ALA A 189 13.92 -13.69 2.91
CA ALA A 189 13.50 -12.65 1.96
C ALA A 189 12.84 -11.43 2.63
N GLY A 190 12.49 -11.54 3.91
CA GLY A 190 11.98 -10.42 4.71
C GLY A 190 13.04 -9.53 5.34
N LEU A 191 14.33 -9.82 5.17
CA LEU A 191 15.41 -8.96 5.69
C LEU A 191 15.55 -7.69 4.86
N TYR A 192 15.74 -6.54 5.54
CA TYR A 192 16.04 -5.25 4.92
C TYR A 192 17.14 -4.50 5.68
N GLY A 193 17.60 -3.38 5.11
CA GLY A 193 18.68 -2.58 5.67
C GLY A 193 20.06 -3.03 5.18
N GLY A 194 21.06 -2.25 5.52
CA GLY A 194 22.46 -2.43 5.11
C GLY A 194 23.23 -1.12 5.16
N SER A 195 24.14 -0.92 4.21
CA SER A 195 24.99 0.27 4.13
C SER A 195 25.04 0.92 2.75
N ASP A 196 24.28 0.43 1.79
CA ASP A 196 24.26 0.97 0.42
C ASP A 196 23.14 1.98 0.25
N ALA A 197 23.41 3.25 0.56
CA ALA A 197 22.46 4.34 0.35
C ALA A 197 22.03 4.51 -1.12
N ALA A 198 22.78 3.94 -2.06
CA ALA A 198 22.48 3.95 -3.49
C ALA A 198 21.92 2.62 -3.99
N ASP A 199 21.36 1.81 -3.12
CA ASP A 199 20.66 0.59 -3.49
C ASP A 199 19.58 0.87 -4.55
N ASP A 200 19.39 -0.11 -5.44
CA ASP A 200 18.51 -0.01 -6.59
C ASP A 200 17.57 -1.22 -6.62
N SER A 201 16.36 -1.03 -6.13
CA SER A 201 15.27 -2.02 -6.18
C SER A 201 14.42 -1.92 -7.45
N GLY A 202 14.77 -0.99 -8.37
CA GLY A 202 14.12 -0.86 -9.68
C GLY A 202 13.25 0.37 -9.83
N VAL A 203 12.15 0.23 -10.56
CA VAL A 203 11.26 1.34 -10.95
C VAL A 203 9.81 0.98 -10.67
N MET A 204 9.09 1.88 -10.03
CA MET A 204 7.64 1.83 -9.83
C MET A 204 7.04 3.15 -10.28
N GLN A 205 6.23 3.12 -11.33
CA GLN A 205 5.59 4.32 -11.89
C GLN A 205 4.14 4.03 -12.28
N TYR A 206 3.22 4.94 -11.94
CA TYR A 206 1.79 4.83 -12.21
C TYR A 206 1.22 3.48 -11.79
N MET A 207 1.37 3.18 -10.50
CA MET A 207 0.83 1.96 -9.87
C MET A 207 -0.26 2.31 -8.87
N SER A 208 -1.38 1.59 -8.94
CA SER A 208 -2.46 1.69 -7.96
C SER A 208 -2.57 0.38 -7.18
N ILE A 209 -2.34 0.44 -5.88
CA ILE A 209 -2.35 -0.68 -4.92
C ILE A 209 -3.60 -0.53 -4.06
N ARG A 210 -4.51 -1.51 -4.11
CA ARG A 210 -5.86 -1.33 -3.57
C ARG A 210 -6.30 -2.47 -2.67
N HIS A 211 -7.00 -2.13 -1.58
CA HIS A 211 -7.74 -3.07 -0.74
C HIS A 211 -6.85 -4.07 0.01
N GLY A 212 -5.64 -3.64 0.36
CA GLY A 212 -4.64 -4.42 1.09
C GLY A 212 -4.84 -4.43 2.60
N GLY A 213 -3.76 -4.73 3.32
CA GLY A 213 -3.68 -4.68 4.78
C GLY A 213 -4.08 -5.97 5.47
N ALA A 214 -4.00 -7.13 4.80
CA ALA A 214 -4.29 -8.39 5.48
C ALA A 214 -3.24 -8.66 6.56
N GLU A 215 -3.72 -9.04 7.74
CA GLU A 215 -2.90 -9.48 8.86
C GLU A 215 -2.10 -10.74 8.49
N ILE A 216 -0.79 -10.73 8.73
CA ILE A 216 0.10 -11.87 8.48
C ILE A 216 0.44 -12.61 9.79
N GLY A 217 0.33 -11.96 10.93
CA GLY A 217 0.51 -12.51 12.26
C GLY A 217 -0.33 -11.72 13.25
N GLU A 218 -0.53 -12.22 14.48
CA GLU A 218 -1.36 -11.54 15.47
C GLU A 218 -0.85 -10.10 15.73
N GLY A 219 -1.63 -9.10 15.32
CA GLY A 219 -1.32 -7.67 15.45
C GLY A 219 -0.21 -7.19 14.51
N ASN A 220 0.00 -7.85 13.37
CA ASN A 220 0.92 -7.41 12.32
C ASN A 220 0.17 -7.40 10.98
N GLU A 221 -0.32 -6.26 10.62
CA GLU A 221 -0.88 -5.96 9.32
C GLU A 221 0.23 -5.61 8.32
N ILE A 222 -0.11 -5.55 7.05
CA ILE A 222 0.80 -5.10 5.99
C ILE A 222 0.33 -3.75 5.46
N ASN A 223 1.27 -2.83 5.31
CA ASN A 223 1.04 -1.55 4.64
C ASN A 223 0.68 -1.74 3.16
N GLY A 224 0.03 -0.76 2.56
CA GLY A 224 -0.25 -0.80 1.14
C GLY A 224 1.03 -0.92 0.31
N LEU A 225 1.99 -0.05 0.59
CA LEU A 225 3.36 -0.09 0.10
C LEU A 225 4.35 0.04 1.26
N THR A 226 5.13 -1.01 1.51
CA THR A 226 6.21 -1.01 2.50
C THR A 226 7.56 -0.81 1.81
N LEU A 227 8.35 0.17 2.27
CA LEU A 227 9.66 0.53 1.73
C LEU A 227 10.75 0.34 2.81
N GLY A 228 11.24 -0.89 2.97
CA GLY A 228 12.25 -1.21 3.99
C GLY A 228 13.69 -1.00 3.48
N GLY A 229 14.41 0.01 3.98
CA GLY A 229 15.80 0.28 3.62
C GLY A 229 16.03 0.46 2.11
N VAL A 230 15.11 1.10 1.40
CA VAL A 230 15.20 1.31 -0.05
C VAL A 230 16.15 2.47 -0.36
N GLY A 231 17.04 2.29 -1.33
CA GLY A 231 18.07 3.27 -1.68
C GLY A 231 17.67 4.24 -2.80
N ASN A 232 18.45 5.31 -2.92
CA ASN A 232 18.12 6.47 -3.77
C ASN A 232 18.29 6.29 -5.28
N LYS A 233 18.70 5.11 -5.74
CA LYS A 233 18.63 4.76 -7.17
C LYS A 233 17.30 4.12 -7.57
N THR A 234 16.50 3.71 -6.60
CA THR A 234 15.13 3.23 -6.85
C THR A 234 14.25 4.41 -7.24
N VAL A 235 13.43 4.22 -8.27
CA VAL A 235 12.51 5.25 -8.76
C VAL A 235 11.10 4.92 -8.26
N ILE A 236 10.49 5.85 -7.52
CA ILE A 236 9.11 5.76 -7.03
C ILE A 236 8.37 7.04 -7.43
N ASP A 237 7.44 6.91 -8.35
CA ASP A 237 6.75 8.04 -8.93
C ASP A 237 5.32 7.70 -9.35
N HIS A 238 4.33 8.51 -9.01
CA HIS A 238 2.92 8.25 -9.26
C HIS A 238 2.44 6.91 -8.70
N ILE A 239 2.46 6.78 -7.38
CA ILE A 239 1.92 5.62 -6.68
C ILE A 239 0.63 6.01 -5.97
N GLU A 240 -0.40 5.20 -6.15
CA GLU A 240 -1.66 5.32 -5.41
C GLU A 240 -1.84 4.11 -4.50
N VAL A 241 -2.18 4.36 -3.23
CA VAL A 241 -2.68 3.35 -2.29
C VAL A 241 -4.12 3.66 -1.92
N VAL A 242 -5.00 2.65 -1.99
CA VAL A 242 -6.44 2.80 -1.70
C VAL A 242 -6.88 1.75 -0.70
N ALA A 243 -7.50 2.19 0.38
CA ALA A 243 -8.22 1.32 1.31
C ALA A 243 -7.34 0.19 1.87
N ASN A 244 -6.15 0.52 2.37
CA ASN A 244 -5.36 -0.38 3.20
C ASN A 244 -5.91 -0.41 4.62
N VAL A 245 -5.58 -1.43 5.43
CA VAL A 245 -6.02 -1.49 6.84
C VAL A 245 -5.07 -0.73 7.73
N ASP A 246 -3.81 -1.00 7.55
CA ASP A 246 -2.68 -0.34 8.16
C ASP A 246 -2.31 0.89 7.32
N ASP A 247 -1.07 1.28 7.30
CA ASP A 247 -0.64 2.47 6.59
C ASP A 247 -0.84 2.41 5.07
N GLY A 248 -0.88 3.59 4.51
CA GLY A 248 -0.84 3.76 3.07
C GLY A 248 0.53 3.41 2.51
N ILE A 249 1.52 4.22 2.83
CA ILE A 249 2.92 4.05 2.41
C ILE A 249 3.82 4.27 3.61
N GLU A 250 4.59 3.24 3.97
CA GLU A 250 5.53 3.32 5.10
C GLU A 250 6.98 3.19 4.65
N PHE A 251 7.82 4.07 5.20
CA PHE A 251 9.26 4.18 4.93
C PHE A 251 10.07 3.74 6.16
N PHE A 252 10.44 2.48 6.22
CA PHE A 252 11.36 1.96 7.24
C PHE A 252 12.82 2.35 6.94
N GLY A 253 13.20 3.56 7.26
CA GLY A 253 14.52 4.08 6.96
C GLY A 253 14.81 4.20 5.47
N GLY A 254 16.08 4.05 5.10
CA GLY A 254 16.50 4.17 3.70
C GLY A 254 16.67 5.61 3.20
N THR A 255 16.90 5.75 1.89
CA THR A 255 17.26 7.02 1.24
C THR A 255 16.51 7.28 -0.07
N VAL A 256 15.51 6.47 -0.38
CA VAL A 256 14.73 6.59 -1.61
C VAL A 256 13.99 7.92 -1.68
N ASN A 257 13.91 8.50 -2.88
CA ASN A 257 13.03 9.64 -3.12
C ASN A 257 11.74 9.13 -3.78
N ALA A 258 10.61 9.64 -3.31
CA ALA A 258 9.29 9.32 -3.84
C ALA A 258 8.54 10.58 -4.23
N SER A 259 7.82 10.53 -5.36
CA SER A 259 7.07 11.68 -5.86
C SER A 259 5.68 11.29 -6.35
N ASN A 260 4.76 12.26 -6.33
CA ASN A 260 3.40 12.13 -6.84
C ASN A 260 2.64 10.96 -6.17
N LEU A 261 2.68 10.93 -4.84
CA LEU A 261 2.05 9.88 -4.05
C LEU A 261 0.57 10.23 -3.77
N MET A 262 -0.30 9.24 -3.88
CA MET A 262 -1.71 9.35 -3.50
C MET A 262 -2.06 8.28 -2.48
N VAL A 263 -2.61 8.67 -1.33
CA VAL A 263 -3.17 7.74 -0.34
C VAL A 263 -4.63 8.09 -0.08
N TYR A 264 -5.50 7.10 -0.22
CA TYR A 264 -6.93 7.28 -0.04
C TYR A 264 -7.54 6.23 0.88
N GLY A 265 -7.94 6.65 2.05
CA GLY A 265 -8.78 5.89 2.95
C GLY A 265 -8.10 4.67 3.57
N GLN A 266 -6.85 4.77 3.94
CA GLN A 266 -6.14 3.81 4.78
C GLN A 266 -6.76 3.77 6.20
N GLY A 267 -6.45 2.73 6.97
CA GLY A 267 -7.03 2.49 8.28
C GLY A 267 -6.19 3.05 9.43
N ASP A 268 -4.90 3.26 9.23
CA ASP A 268 -3.99 3.90 10.16
C ASP A 268 -3.41 5.16 9.52
N ASP A 269 -2.13 5.26 9.24
CA ASP A 269 -1.49 6.46 8.76
C ASP A 269 -1.35 6.51 7.24
N ALA A 270 -1.42 7.70 6.65
CA ALA A 270 -1.32 7.78 5.19
C ALA A 270 0.12 7.69 4.71
N LEU A 271 0.99 8.48 5.30
CA LEU A 271 2.43 8.45 5.10
C LEU A 271 3.09 8.23 6.46
N ASP A 272 3.65 7.06 6.67
CA ASP A 272 4.46 6.77 7.85
C ASP A 272 5.94 6.77 7.50
N ILE A 273 6.72 7.49 8.31
CA ILE A 273 8.16 7.65 8.14
C ILE A 273 8.86 7.22 9.43
N ASP A 274 9.63 6.16 9.35
CA ASP A 274 10.27 5.54 10.51
C ASP A 274 11.79 5.36 10.33
N GLN A 275 12.48 5.01 11.40
CA GLN A 275 13.86 4.52 11.42
C GLN A 275 14.89 5.40 10.72
N ALA A 276 14.77 6.74 10.93
CA ALA A 276 15.70 7.72 10.37
C ALA A 276 15.74 7.76 8.83
N TYR A 277 14.60 7.60 8.19
CA TYR A 277 14.50 7.82 6.75
C TYR A 277 15.16 9.13 6.33
N SER A 278 15.92 9.09 5.24
CA SER A 278 16.76 10.20 4.78
C SER A 278 16.56 10.54 3.31
N GLY A 279 15.35 10.32 2.81
CA GLY A 279 14.93 10.65 1.45
C GLY A 279 14.03 11.87 1.38
N THR A 280 13.42 12.06 0.21
CA THR A 280 12.47 13.13 -0.07
C THR A 280 11.14 12.54 -0.51
N VAL A 281 10.04 12.97 0.14
CA VAL A 281 8.67 12.83 -0.37
C VAL A 281 8.26 14.16 -0.97
N ASP A 282 7.99 14.18 -2.26
CA ASP A 282 7.65 15.41 -3.00
C ASP A 282 6.33 15.23 -3.75
N ASN A 283 5.40 16.12 -3.53
CA ASN A 283 4.08 16.10 -4.15
C ASN A 283 3.25 14.89 -3.73
N ALA A 284 2.57 14.97 -2.59
CA ALA A 284 1.68 13.92 -2.10
C ALA A 284 0.26 14.43 -1.84
N MET A 285 -0.72 13.64 -2.18
CA MET A 285 -2.14 13.86 -1.91
C MET A 285 -2.65 12.79 -0.96
N VAL A 286 -3.11 13.20 0.20
CA VAL A 286 -3.69 12.33 1.23
C VAL A 286 -5.18 12.63 1.37
N VAL A 287 -6.02 11.62 1.39
CA VAL A 287 -7.46 11.75 1.61
C VAL A 287 -7.91 10.79 2.70
N LEU A 288 -8.07 11.31 3.89
CA LEU A 288 -8.49 10.55 5.06
C LEU A 288 -9.98 10.21 5.00
N THR A 289 -10.36 9.12 5.65
CA THR A 289 -11.73 8.68 5.89
C THR A 289 -11.99 8.56 7.40
N ALA A 290 -13.18 8.16 7.78
CA ALA A 290 -13.49 7.92 9.18
C ALA A 290 -12.71 6.73 9.82
N ALA A 291 -12.03 5.95 9.02
CA ALA A 291 -11.21 4.84 9.48
C ALA A 291 -9.72 5.22 9.67
N SER A 292 -9.29 6.36 9.12
CA SER A 292 -7.89 6.80 9.11
C SER A 292 -7.49 7.42 10.44
N ASP A 293 -6.22 7.26 10.83
CA ASP A 293 -5.63 7.94 12.00
C ASP A 293 -4.93 9.24 11.56
N HIS A 294 -3.70 9.25 11.11
CA HIS A 294 -3.02 10.48 10.73
C HIS A 294 -2.88 10.66 9.20
N GLY A 295 -2.71 11.92 8.79
CA GLY A 295 -2.23 12.25 7.45
C GLY A 295 -0.76 11.93 7.27
N MET A 296 0.02 12.13 8.33
CA MET A 296 1.42 11.74 8.42
C MET A 296 1.74 11.34 9.87
N GLU A 297 2.38 10.19 10.05
CA GLU A 297 3.09 9.84 11.28
C GLU A 297 4.58 9.85 10.98
N ILE A 298 5.39 10.49 11.80
CA ILE A 298 6.82 10.65 11.53
C ILE A 298 7.62 10.36 12.77
N ASP A 299 8.25 9.21 12.76
CA ASP A 299 9.13 8.71 13.82
C ASP A 299 10.60 8.98 13.51
N GLY A 300 11.34 9.25 14.55
CA GLY A 300 12.79 9.41 14.48
C GLY A 300 13.56 8.09 14.50
N PRO A 301 14.84 8.14 14.86
CA PRO A 301 15.70 6.97 14.89
C PRO A 301 15.37 6.03 16.05
N GLU A 302 15.43 4.71 15.80
CA GLU A 302 15.37 3.69 16.86
C GLU A 302 16.74 3.35 17.46
N GLY A 303 17.82 3.57 16.72
CA GLY A 303 19.21 3.37 17.12
C GLY A 303 20.01 4.65 17.06
N SER A 304 21.33 4.55 16.97
CA SER A 304 22.25 5.68 16.94
C SER A 304 22.40 6.35 15.57
N LEU A 305 21.98 5.70 14.49
CA LEU A 305 22.02 6.27 13.15
C LEU A 305 21.03 7.42 13.05
N ALA A 306 21.52 8.62 12.80
CA ALA A 306 20.68 9.78 12.53
C ALA A 306 20.25 9.82 11.06
N GLY A 307 19.07 10.38 10.80
CA GLY A 307 18.54 10.66 9.47
C GLY A 307 17.95 12.06 9.40
N SER A 308 17.57 12.48 8.21
CA SER A 308 16.85 13.73 8.01
C SER A 308 16.01 13.64 6.76
N PHE A 309 14.72 13.55 6.93
CA PHE A 309 13.76 13.50 5.83
C PHE A 309 13.49 14.89 5.24
N THR A 310 12.96 14.89 4.03
CA THR A 310 12.31 16.07 3.44
C THR A 310 10.91 15.69 2.95
N VAL A 311 9.89 16.37 3.47
CA VAL A 311 8.50 16.24 3.00
C VAL A 311 8.04 17.59 2.49
N LYS A 312 7.57 17.65 1.25
CA LYS A 312 7.14 18.92 0.65
C LYS A 312 6.01 18.76 -0.36
N ASN A 313 5.27 19.84 -0.57
CA ASN A 313 4.17 19.90 -1.52
C ASN A 313 3.09 18.84 -1.20
N VAL A 314 2.58 18.81 0.03
CA VAL A 314 1.59 17.81 0.47
C VAL A 314 0.23 18.46 0.67
N THR A 315 -0.79 17.84 0.12
CA THR A 315 -2.20 18.17 0.42
C THR A 315 -2.80 17.06 1.26
N ILE A 316 -3.36 17.40 2.42
CA ILE A 316 -4.02 16.47 3.33
C ILE A 316 -5.49 16.88 3.47
N LYS A 317 -6.38 16.02 3.02
CA LYS A 317 -7.82 16.20 3.15
C LYS A 317 -8.34 15.40 4.35
N GLY A 318 -8.87 16.09 5.35
CA GLY A 318 -9.53 15.48 6.48
C GLY A 318 -10.84 14.76 6.13
N ALA A 319 -11.29 13.88 7.02
CA ALA A 319 -12.52 13.10 6.87
C ALA A 319 -13.80 13.91 7.13
N SER A 320 -13.69 15.19 7.45
CA SER A 320 -14.78 16.03 7.91
C SER A 320 -15.74 16.42 6.78
N LYS A 321 -16.97 15.86 6.82
CA LYS A 321 -18.09 16.45 6.06
C LYS A 321 -18.86 17.39 6.97
N SER A 322 -19.20 18.60 6.50
CA SER A 322 -20.06 19.53 7.23
C SER A 322 -21.36 18.84 7.65
N GLY A 323 -21.65 18.81 8.95
CA GLY A 323 -22.91 18.33 9.52
C GLY A 323 -23.00 16.85 9.91
N ALA A 324 -22.01 16.01 9.68
CA ALA A 324 -21.91 14.68 10.28
C ALA A 324 -21.16 14.76 11.61
N ALA A 325 -21.52 13.94 12.58
CA ALA A 325 -20.67 13.68 13.73
C ALA A 325 -19.37 13.09 13.17
N LEU A 326 -18.33 13.93 13.17
CA LEU A 326 -17.08 13.60 12.52
C LEU A 326 -16.41 12.51 13.30
N GLY A 327 -16.04 11.47 12.57
CA GLY A 327 -15.30 10.35 13.10
C GLY A 327 -14.11 10.86 13.91
N VAL A 328 -13.87 10.18 14.94
CA VAL A 328 -13.06 10.57 16.08
C VAL A 328 -11.57 10.59 15.72
N ASN A 329 -11.20 9.97 14.60
CA ASN A 329 -9.83 9.80 14.12
C ASN A 329 -9.55 10.73 12.93
N GLY A 330 -8.36 10.78 12.47
CA GLY A 330 -7.93 11.59 11.35
C GLY A 330 -7.32 12.91 11.79
N GLU A 331 -6.10 12.84 12.31
CA GLU A 331 -5.27 14.00 12.66
C GLU A 331 -4.40 14.44 11.48
N ILE A 332 -3.79 15.62 11.58
CA ILE A 332 -3.02 16.15 10.45
C ILE A 332 -1.65 15.48 10.40
N ALA A 333 -0.93 15.51 11.52
CA ALA A 333 0.40 14.88 11.63
C ALA A 333 0.83 14.70 13.08
N ASP A 334 1.58 13.62 13.34
CA ASP A 334 2.24 13.34 14.61
C ASP A 334 3.76 13.16 14.41
N PHE A 335 4.56 13.70 15.33
CA PHE A 335 6.01 13.62 15.33
C PHE A 335 6.50 12.98 16.61
N ARG A 336 7.22 11.86 16.48
CA ARG A 336 7.63 11.01 17.59
C ARG A 336 9.12 10.64 17.53
N LYS A 337 9.63 10.09 18.60
CA LYS A 337 10.96 9.46 18.69
C LYS A 337 12.13 10.33 18.21
N ALA A 338 12.10 11.63 18.51
CA ALA A 338 13.11 12.59 18.06
C ALA A 338 13.20 12.71 16.53
N ALA A 339 12.08 12.82 15.86
CA ALA A 339 12.00 13.05 14.42
C ALA A 339 12.89 14.23 13.99
N THR A 340 13.62 14.09 12.89
CA THR A 340 14.47 15.13 12.31
C THR A 340 14.30 15.24 10.80
N GLY A 341 14.06 16.46 10.33
CA GLY A 341 13.82 16.71 8.90
C GLY A 341 13.14 18.05 8.66
N SER A 342 12.57 18.20 7.49
CA SER A 342 11.90 19.42 7.08
C SER A 342 10.57 19.14 6.38
N LEU A 343 9.54 19.90 6.76
CA LEU A 343 8.23 19.90 6.11
C LEU A 343 7.94 21.27 5.52
N SER A 344 7.55 21.32 4.26
CA SER A 344 7.27 22.59 3.61
C SER A 344 6.17 22.52 2.57
N ASN A 345 5.42 23.61 2.42
CA ASN A 345 4.30 23.73 1.47
C ASN A 345 3.25 22.64 1.69
N ILE A 346 2.65 22.65 2.88
CA ILE A 346 1.61 21.70 3.28
C ILE A 346 0.25 22.41 3.27
N TYR A 347 -0.73 21.85 2.60
CA TYR A 347 -2.11 22.31 2.63
C TYR A 347 -3.02 21.27 3.27
N ALA A 348 -3.48 21.56 4.48
CA ALA A 348 -4.43 20.70 5.21
C ALA A 348 -5.81 21.32 5.21
N PHE A 349 -6.84 20.57 4.76
CA PHE A 349 -8.20 21.09 4.67
C PHE A 349 -9.26 20.04 5.04
N ASP A 350 -10.47 20.53 5.29
CA ASP A 350 -11.61 19.72 5.77
C ASP A 350 -11.36 19.06 7.15
N PHE A 351 -10.50 19.64 7.99
CA PHE A 351 -10.32 19.27 9.39
C PHE A 351 -11.21 20.11 10.30
N VAL A 352 -11.66 19.54 11.43
CA VAL A 352 -12.30 20.30 12.51
C VAL A 352 -11.25 20.90 13.43
N ALA A 353 -11.65 21.89 14.22
CA ALA A 353 -10.77 22.66 15.09
C ALA A 353 -10.06 21.86 16.21
N SER A 354 -10.41 20.60 16.43
CA SER A 354 -9.76 19.72 17.41
C SER A 354 -8.68 18.81 16.81
N LYS A 355 -8.44 18.91 15.51
CA LYS A 355 -7.41 18.12 14.82
C LYS A 355 -6.14 18.94 14.69
N ASP A 356 -5.03 18.33 15.01
CA ASP A 356 -3.76 18.99 15.26
C ASP A 356 -2.57 18.40 14.48
N VAL A 357 -1.47 19.08 14.67
CA VAL A 357 -0.11 18.68 14.31
C VAL A 357 0.65 18.68 15.63
N GLU A 358 1.19 17.54 16.04
CA GLU A 358 1.73 17.44 17.38
C GLU A 358 3.18 16.99 17.46
N LEU A 359 3.87 17.54 18.47
CA LEU A 359 5.14 17.01 18.96
C LEU A 359 4.81 16.16 20.19
N ASP A 360 4.94 14.84 20.08
CA ASP A 360 4.42 13.91 21.09
C ASP A 360 5.24 13.89 22.38
N ALA A 361 6.56 14.04 22.30
CA ALA A 361 7.45 13.84 23.43
C ALA A 361 8.55 14.90 23.58
N ASP A 362 9.25 14.87 24.72
CA ASP A 362 10.37 15.76 25.01
C ASP A 362 11.47 15.76 23.96
N ALA A 363 11.70 14.61 23.32
CA ALA A 363 12.70 14.47 22.28
C ALA A 363 12.34 15.22 20.99
N ASP A 364 11.06 15.27 20.63
CA ASP A 364 10.56 15.97 19.45
C ASP A 364 10.57 17.47 19.65
N SER A 365 10.18 17.91 20.85
CA SER A 365 10.32 19.26 21.30
C SER A 365 11.79 19.75 21.28
N ALA A 366 12.73 18.87 21.65
CA ALA A 366 14.16 19.16 21.55
C ALA A 366 14.64 19.23 20.08
N SER A 367 14.16 18.38 19.19
CA SER A 367 14.44 18.43 17.75
C SER A 367 13.97 19.74 17.13
N TYR A 368 12.76 20.19 17.48
CA TYR A 368 12.24 21.49 17.04
C TYR A 368 13.09 22.64 17.56
N THR A 369 13.38 22.68 18.89
CA THR A 369 14.18 23.72 19.52
C THR A 369 15.60 23.80 18.95
N ALA A 370 16.19 22.65 18.58
CA ALA A 370 17.50 22.57 17.96
C ALA A 370 17.49 22.99 16.46
N GLY A 371 16.32 23.16 15.87
CA GLY A 371 16.17 23.44 14.42
C GLY A 371 16.51 22.25 13.53
N THR A 372 16.47 21.03 14.05
CA THR A 372 16.65 19.81 13.28
C THR A 372 15.33 19.23 12.78
N LEU A 373 14.21 19.63 13.35
CA LEU A 373 12.86 19.45 12.82
C LEU A 373 12.29 20.84 12.48
N THR A 374 11.95 21.07 11.21
CA THR A 374 11.57 22.40 10.72
C THR A 374 10.29 22.39 9.90
N PHE A 375 9.51 23.45 10.01
CA PHE A 375 8.22 23.65 9.35
C PHE A 375 8.23 24.95 8.55
N ALA A 376 7.64 24.95 7.35
CA ALA A 376 7.54 26.15 6.50
C ALA A 376 6.31 26.10 5.59
N ASN A 377 5.61 27.20 5.43
CA ASN A 377 4.49 27.39 4.49
C ASN A 377 3.37 26.33 4.67
N TRP A 378 2.75 26.31 5.83
CA TRP A 378 1.57 25.49 6.09
C TRP A 378 0.30 26.32 5.96
N ASP A 379 -0.62 25.89 5.11
CA ASP A 379 -1.95 26.47 4.93
C ASP A 379 -3.01 25.54 5.54
N ILE A 380 -3.74 26.03 6.56
CA ILE A 380 -4.76 25.27 7.27
C ILE A 380 -6.14 25.81 6.94
N GLN A 381 -7.02 24.98 6.37
CA GLN A 381 -8.42 25.33 6.09
C GLN A 381 -9.36 24.43 6.89
N TYR A 382 -10.05 25.00 7.86
CA TYR A 382 -10.99 24.26 8.70
C TYR A 382 -12.34 24.00 8.03
N ALA A 383 -12.92 22.84 8.33
CA ALA A 383 -14.32 22.54 8.07
C ALA A 383 -15.19 23.16 9.19
N GLY A 384 -15.77 24.30 8.95
CA GLY A 384 -16.60 25.00 9.95
C GLY A 384 -15.85 26.06 10.75
N THR A 385 -16.00 26.08 12.09
CA THR A 385 -15.38 27.10 12.93
C THR A 385 -13.89 26.84 13.07
N ALA A 386 -13.05 27.78 12.67
CA ALA A 386 -11.61 27.73 12.86
C ALA A 386 -11.23 27.87 14.34
N THR A 387 -10.09 27.29 14.68
CA THR A 387 -9.38 27.57 15.94
C THR A 387 -8.18 28.50 15.70
N THR A 388 -7.24 28.54 16.59
CA THR A 388 -6.00 29.32 16.47
C THR A 388 -4.83 28.39 16.15
N LEU A 389 -3.79 28.90 15.50
CA LEU A 389 -2.63 28.09 15.10
C LEU A 389 -1.91 27.45 16.29
N ASP A 390 -1.86 28.12 17.45
CA ASP A 390 -1.28 27.60 18.68
C ASP A 390 -2.05 26.40 19.27
N LYS A 391 -3.26 26.14 18.78
CA LYS A 391 -4.08 24.96 19.14
C LYS A 391 -4.08 23.91 18.05
N THR A 392 -3.61 24.27 16.89
CA THR A 392 -3.43 23.32 15.78
C THR A 392 -2.03 22.72 15.82
N PHE A 393 -1.03 23.51 16.18
CA PHE A 393 0.35 23.05 16.35
C PHE A 393 0.63 22.92 17.84
N VAL A 394 0.61 21.68 18.35
CA VAL A 394 0.59 21.37 19.77
C VAL A 394 1.89 20.70 20.20
N ASP A 395 2.50 21.19 21.25
CA ASP A 395 3.61 20.52 21.92
C ASP A 395 3.08 19.79 23.16
N LYS A 396 3.03 18.44 23.07
CA LYS A 396 2.57 17.56 24.17
C LYS A 396 3.69 17.16 25.12
N SER A 397 4.92 17.65 24.91
CA SER A 397 6.06 17.34 25.74
C SER A 397 5.92 17.91 27.17
N THR A 398 6.68 17.38 28.12
CA THR A 398 6.73 17.88 29.49
C THR A 398 7.69 19.06 29.67
N VAL A 399 8.67 19.21 28.77
CA VAL A 399 9.67 20.30 28.82
C VAL A 399 9.18 21.55 28.08
N GLY A 400 8.32 21.39 27.11
CA GLY A 400 7.79 22.45 26.27
C GLY A 400 8.81 23.05 25.31
N SER A 401 8.31 23.59 24.21
CA SER A 401 9.08 24.38 23.25
C SER A 401 8.30 25.62 22.82
N THR A 402 8.84 26.38 21.88
CA THR A 402 8.11 27.51 21.29
C THR A 402 7.22 27.10 20.14
N PHE A 403 7.10 25.81 19.81
CA PHE A 403 6.39 25.28 18.62
C PHE A 403 4.99 25.89 18.44
N SER A 404 4.14 25.77 19.46
CA SER A 404 2.79 26.34 19.42
C SER A 404 2.79 27.87 19.26
N ALA A 405 3.70 28.56 19.96
CA ALA A 405 3.80 30.02 19.87
C ALA A 405 4.37 30.51 18.54
N ASP A 406 5.28 29.73 17.94
CA ASP A 406 5.92 30.02 16.66
C ASP A 406 5.04 29.67 15.45
N ALA A 407 3.92 28.97 15.65
CA ALA A 407 3.08 28.45 14.57
C ALA A 407 2.71 29.51 13.52
N SER A 408 2.45 30.77 13.95
CA SER A 408 2.15 31.86 13.02
C SER A 408 3.34 32.35 12.18
N THR A 409 4.55 31.87 12.44
CA THR A 409 5.74 32.20 11.64
C THR A 409 5.91 31.30 10.42
N PHE A 410 5.32 30.08 10.46
CA PHE A 410 5.43 29.10 9.39
C PHE A 410 4.08 28.61 8.86
N ALA A 411 2.96 28.96 9.51
CA ALA A 411 1.62 28.53 9.11
C ALA A 411 0.62 29.68 9.08
N GLU A 412 -0.44 29.54 8.30
CA GLU A 412 -1.59 30.45 8.31
C GLU A 412 -2.93 29.70 8.15
N ILE A 413 -4.00 30.33 8.68
CA ILE A 413 -5.38 29.85 8.47
C ILE A 413 -5.90 30.49 7.19
N VAL A 414 -6.32 29.67 6.24
CA VAL A 414 -6.85 30.09 4.94
C VAL A 414 -8.32 29.74 4.77
N THR A 415 -9.00 30.41 3.88
CA THR A 415 -10.40 30.13 3.52
C THR A 415 -10.55 29.39 2.20
N ALA A 416 -9.48 29.25 1.43
CA ALA A 416 -9.40 28.50 0.19
C ALA A 416 -7.94 28.14 -0.11
N LYS A 417 -7.73 27.08 -0.90
CA LYS A 417 -6.41 26.67 -1.39
C LYS A 417 -5.76 27.81 -2.19
N LYS A 418 -4.54 28.18 -1.86
CA LYS A 418 -3.74 29.08 -2.68
C LYS A 418 -3.23 28.36 -3.92
N ALA A 419 -2.86 29.10 -4.97
CA ALA A 419 -2.49 28.52 -6.27
C ALA A 419 -1.29 27.54 -6.17
N ASP A 420 -0.34 27.85 -5.31
CA ASP A 420 0.89 27.06 -5.16
C ASP A 420 0.94 26.25 -3.85
N ALA A 421 -0.18 26.14 -3.13
CA ALA A 421 -0.22 25.46 -1.85
C ALA A 421 -0.40 23.95 -2.02
N GLY A 422 0.37 23.18 -1.27
CA GLY A 422 0.27 21.73 -1.24
C GLY A 422 0.60 21.05 -2.57
N ALA A 423 -0.03 19.93 -2.81
CA ALA A 423 0.19 19.10 -3.98
C ALA A 423 -0.37 19.70 -5.27
N THR A 424 0.22 19.32 -6.39
CA THR A 424 -0.24 19.65 -7.75
C THR A 424 -1.36 18.72 -8.18
N ASP A 425 -2.59 19.19 -8.14
CA ASP A 425 -3.80 18.36 -8.30
C ASP A 425 -3.85 17.60 -9.63
N SER A 426 -3.28 18.12 -10.72
CA SER A 426 -3.28 17.50 -12.05
C SER A 426 -2.51 16.17 -12.12
N GLU A 427 -1.55 15.95 -11.22
CA GLU A 427 -0.76 14.72 -11.18
C GLU A 427 -1.59 13.50 -10.72
N TYR A 428 -2.79 13.70 -10.17
CA TYR A 428 -3.66 12.65 -9.62
C TYR A 428 -4.87 12.31 -10.47
N GLU A 429 -5.03 12.90 -11.66
CA GLU A 429 -6.19 12.66 -12.54
C GLU A 429 -6.32 11.21 -13.02
N TRP A 430 -5.26 10.43 -12.97
CA TRP A 430 -5.23 9.01 -13.34
C TRP A 430 -5.70 8.06 -12.23
N THR A 431 -5.91 8.54 -11.01
CA THR A 431 -6.11 7.73 -9.81
C THR A 431 -7.54 7.20 -9.68
N TYR A 432 -7.68 6.13 -8.91
CA TYR A 432 -8.99 5.62 -8.49
C TYR A 432 -9.77 6.69 -7.72
N TRP A 433 -9.08 7.40 -6.80
CA TRP A 433 -9.72 8.47 -6.04
C TRP A 433 -10.32 9.54 -6.96
N PHE A 434 -9.56 10.04 -7.93
CA PHE A 434 -10.04 11.10 -8.83
C PHE A 434 -11.26 10.66 -9.64
N ALA A 435 -11.30 9.41 -10.08
CA ALA A 435 -12.43 8.84 -10.82
C ALA A 435 -13.68 8.62 -9.96
N ASN A 436 -13.55 8.60 -8.61
CA ASN A 436 -14.62 8.27 -7.67
C ASN A 436 -14.94 9.39 -6.64
N LYS A 437 -14.29 10.57 -6.74
CA LYS A 437 -14.50 11.74 -5.84
C LYS A 437 -15.78 12.50 -6.14
#